data_4451a1967b95203f6656f41364a18eee
#
_entry.id   4451a1967b95203f6656f41364a18eee
#
_cell.length_a   1.000
_cell.length_b   1.000
_cell.length_c   1.000
_cell.angle_alpha   90.00
_cell.angle_beta   90.00
_cell.angle_gamma   90.00
#
_symmetry.space_group_name_H-M   'P 1'
#
loop_
_entity.id
_entity.type
_entity.pdbx_description
1 polymer ?
#
loop_
_entity_poly.entity_id
_entity_poly.type
_entity_poly.pdbx_seq_one_letter_code
_entity_poly.pdbx_strand_id
1 'polypeptide(L)'
;MNKLTTYRGTNPIANIESALESMFNLTPVFHNLEEVYRTGDQVRFASREDALYIQIDTPGCEKKDLDLNVDTDRRDIYIKGKRTVKTNDSEEVQSINRSFSIGKEYDINKVVFDYKNGVLEVLVPRRKKEEYIKKYTL
;
A
#
# COMPACT_ATOMS: atom_id res chain seq x y z
N MET A 1 -13.37 -3.50 6.11
CA MET A 1 -12.16 -2.69 6.30
C MET A 1 -12.48 -1.47 7.10
N ASN A 2 -11.57 -1.11 7.94
CA ASN A 2 -11.70 0.10 8.71
C ASN A 2 -11.68 1.32 7.79
N LYS A 3 -12.23 2.39 8.31
CA LYS A 3 -12.19 3.67 7.62
C LYS A 3 -10.74 4.09 7.39
N LEU A 4 -10.46 4.55 6.20
CA LEU A 4 -9.13 5.05 5.88
C LEU A 4 -8.74 6.23 6.77
N THR A 5 -7.51 6.22 7.22
CA THR A 5 -6.94 7.38 7.89
C THR A 5 -6.51 8.37 6.83
N THR A 6 -7.21 9.49 6.77
CA THR A 6 -6.86 10.54 5.82
C THR A 6 -5.75 11.38 6.40
N TYR A 7 -4.65 11.47 5.68
CA TYR A 7 -3.57 12.34 6.07
C TYR A 7 -3.93 13.79 5.77
N ARG A 8 -3.77 14.65 6.77
CA ARG A 8 -3.96 16.09 6.63
C ARG A 8 -2.79 16.82 7.26
N GLY A 9 -2.15 17.69 6.51
CA GLY A 9 -1.00 18.45 7.01
C GLY A 9 -0.16 18.99 5.89
N THR A 10 1.05 19.42 6.23
CA THR A 10 2.03 19.96 5.28
C THR A 10 2.76 18.86 4.53
N ASN A 11 2.02 17.97 3.97
CA ASN A 11 2.49 16.82 3.26
C ASN A 11 2.92 17.23 1.84
N PRO A 12 4.00 16.67 1.26
CA PRO A 12 4.32 16.90 -0.14
C PRO A 12 3.25 16.38 -1.10
N ILE A 13 2.38 15.48 -0.63
CA ILE A 13 1.21 15.09 -1.40
C ILE A 13 0.11 16.11 -1.19
N ALA A 14 -0.14 16.93 -2.19
CA ALA A 14 -1.12 18.01 -2.09
C ALA A 14 -2.56 17.51 -1.96
N ASN A 15 -2.87 16.33 -2.51
CA ASN A 15 -4.21 15.79 -2.50
C ASN A 15 -4.14 14.26 -2.51
N ILE A 16 -4.32 13.68 -1.32
CA ILE A 16 -4.22 12.24 -1.16
C ILE A 16 -5.38 11.49 -1.83
N GLU A 17 -6.57 12.08 -1.86
CA GLU A 17 -7.71 11.46 -2.54
C GLU A 17 -7.48 11.35 -4.04
N SER A 18 -6.91 12.39 -4.63
CA SER A 18 -6.54 12.40 -6.03
C SER A 18 -5.45 11.37 -6.34
N ALA A 19 -4.49 11.22 -5.43
CA ALA A 19 -3.43 10.22 -5.57
C ALA A 19 -4.01 8.80 -5.56
N LEU A 20 -4.90 8.52 -4.61
CA LEU A 20 -5.57 7.21 -4.53
C LEU A 20 -6.43 6.94 -5.76
N GLU A 21 -7.16 7.95 -6.22
CA GLU A 21 -7.97 7.83 -7.43
C GLU A 21 -7.11 7.50 -8.65
N SER A 22 -5.95 8.12 -8.76
CA SER A 22 -5.00 7.81 -9.82
C SER A 22 -4.51 6.36 -9.75
N MET A 23 -4.31 5.83 -8.57
CA MET A 23 -3.94 4.44 -8.39
C MET A 23 -5.03 3.50 -8.91
N PHE A 24 -6.29 3.77 -8.56
CA PHE A 24 -7.41 2.95 -9.02
C PHE A 24 -7.61 2.98 -10.53
N ASN A 25 -7.26 4.07 -11.16
CA ASN A 25 -7.30 4.16 -12.62
C ASN A 25 -6.15 3.40 -13.28
N LEU A 26 -5.17 2.95 -12.50
CA LEU A 26 -4.03 2.12 -12.89
C LEU A 26 -3.04 2.77 -13.84
N THR A 27 -3.54 3.51 -14.79
CA THR A 27 -2.80 3.96 -15.95
C THR A 27 -1.76 5.02 -15.62
N PRO A 28 -2.08 6.10 -14.88
CA PRO A 28 -1.09 7.17 -14.72
C PRO A 28 0.06 6.81 -13.79
N VAL A 29 -0.16 5.92 -12.84
CA VAL A 29 0.86 5.59 -11.83
C VAL A 29 1.71 4.42 -12.26
N PHE A 30 1.11 3.33 -12.75
CA PHE A 30 1.82 2.08 -12.98
C PHE A 30 2.20 1.82 -14.44
N HIS A 31 1.55 2.44 -15.39
CA HIS A 31 1.85 2.23 -16.82
C HIS A 31 2.94 3.13 -17.37
N ASN A 32 3.06 4.34 -16.84
CA ASN A 32 3.99 5.34 -17.36
C ASN A 32 5.23 5.53 -16.52
N LEU A 33 5.44 4.70 -15.49
CA LEU A 33 6.61 4.79 -14.63
C LEU A 33 7.66 3.78 -15.06
N GLU A 34 8.88 4.25 -15.22
CA GLU A 34 10.01 3.40 -15.50
C GLU A 34 10.39 2.51 -14.31
N GLU A 35 9.98 2.92 -13.11
CA GLU A 35 10.32 2.26 -11.86
C GLU A 35 9.17 1.49 -11.25
N VAL A 36 8.49 0.67 -12.04
CA VAL A 36 7.48 -0.24 -11.53
C VAL A 36 8.10 -1.60 -11.32
N TYR A 37 8.13 -2.03 -10.08
CA TYR A 37 8.64 -3.34 -9.69
C TYR A 37 7.49 -4.31 -9.48
N ARG A 38 7.61 -5.48 -10.06
CA ARG A 38 6.63 -6.55 -9.90
C ARG A 38 7.29 -7.72 -9.20
N THR A 39 6.72 -8.10 -8.06
CA THR A 39 7.14 -9.27 -7.32
C THR A 39 6.07 -10.34 -7.47
N GLY A 40 6.22 -11.19 -8.48
CA GLY A 40 5.17 -12.12 -8.85
C GLY A 40 4.01 -11.38 -9.53
N ASP A 41 2.89 -12.08 -9.72
CA ASP A 41 1.76 -11.57 -10.50
C ASP A 41 0.78 -10.71 -9.70
N GLN A 42 0.99 -10.58 -8.39
CA GLN A 42 -0.02 -10.04 -7.49
C GLN A 42 0.37 -8.74 -6.80
N VAL A 43 1.60 -8.32 -6.90
CA VAL A 43 2.08 -7.11 -6.20
C VAL A 43 2.84 -6.21 -7.16
N ARG A 44 2.51 -4.94 -7.13
CA ARG A 44 3.17 -3.90 -7.92
C ARG A 44 3.60 -2.77 -7.00
N PHE A 45 4.79 -2.25 -7.22
CA PHE A 45 5.36 -1.12 -6.49
C PHE A 45 5.67 0.01 -7.44
N ALA A 46 5.41 1.21 -7.00
CA ALA A 46 5.83 2.42 -7.71
C ALA A 46 6.35 3.44 -6.68
N SER A 47 7.61 3.81 -6.81
CA SER A 47 8.22 4.83 -5.96
C SER A 47 8.23 6.15 -6.72
N ARG A 48 7.70 7.20 -6.09
CA ARG A 48 7.65 8.55 -6.67
C ARG A 48 8.24 9.55 -5.67
N GLU A 49 8.38 10.79 -6.12
CA GLU A 49 8.90 11.86 -5.27
C GLU A 49 8.04 12.11 -4.03
N ASP A 50 6.74 11.92 -4.15
CA ASP A 50 5.78 12.24 -3.09
C ASP A 50 5.43 11.03 -2.22
N ALA A 51 5.52 9.81 -2.73
CA ALA A 51 5.05 8.65 -2.00
C ALA A 51 5.52 7.33 -2.60
N LEU A 52 5.41 6.29 -1.79
CA LEU A 52 5.46 4.90 -2.24
C LEU A 52 4.04 4.41 -2.46
N TYR A 53 3.79 3.83 -3.62
CA TYR A 53 2.51 3.23 -3.98
C TYR A 53 2.68 1.73 -4.07
N ILE A 54 1.80 0.99 -3.42
CA ILE A 54 1.80 -0.48 -3.49
C ILE A 54 0.41 -0.91 -3.90
N GLN A 55 0.33 -1.80 -4.86
CA GLN A 55 -0.93 -2.33 -5.34
C GLN A 55 -0.88 -3.85 -5.24
N ILE A 56 -1.88 -4.43 -4.57
CA ILE A 56 -1.91 -5.85 -4.27
C ILE A 56 -3.22 -6.43 -4.75
N ASP A 57 -3.14 -7.43 -5.61
CA ASP A 57 -4.31 -8.14 -6.06
C ASP A 57 -4.75 -9.15 -4.98
N THR A 58 -5.99 -9.04 -4.56
CA THR A 58 -6.60 -9.93 -3.56
C THR A 58 -7.91 -10.48 -4.10
N PRO A 59 -7.87 -11.22 -5.20
CA PRO A 59 -9.09 -11.67 -5.86
C PRO A 59 -9.92 -12.58 -4.96
N GLY A 60 -11.22 -12.34 -4.91
CA GLY A 60 -12.14 -13.12 -4.10
C GLY A 60 -12.23 -12.72 -2.65
N CYS A 61 -11.44 -11.74 -2.20
CA CYS A 61 -11.53 -11.20 -0.85
C CYS A 61 -12.51 -10.03 -0.81
N GLU A 62 -13.26 -9.93 0.27
CA GLU A 62 -14.05 -8.74 0.58
C GLU A 62 -13.28 -7.88 1.57
N LYS A 63 -13.70 -6.63 1.76
CA LYS A 63 -13.05 -5.74 2.74
C LYS A 63 -12.97 -6.36 4.14
N LYS A 64 -14.02 -7.04 4.57
CA LYS A 64 -14.08 -7.68 5.89
C LYS A 64 -13.10 -8.82 6.05
N ASP A 65 -12.63 -9.40 4.94
CA ASP A 65 -11.71 -10.53 4.95
C ASP A 65 -10.25 -10.09 5.01
N LEU A 66 -9.99 -8.81 4.92
CA LEU A 66 -8.65 -8.25 4.95
C LEU A 66 -8.28 -7.77 6.35
N ASP A 67 -7.12 -8.22 6.82
CA ASP A 67 -6.55 -7.82 8.09
C ASP A 67 -5.24 -7.09 7.83
N LEU A 68 -5.19 -5.82 8.21
CA LEU A 68 -4.08 -4.94 7.93
C LEU A 68 -3.40 -4.53 9.24
N ASN A 69 -2.13 -4.81 9.35
CA ASN A 69 -1.33 -4.45 10.51
C ASN A 69 -0.08 -3.69 10.10
N VAL A 70 0.24 -2.66 10.86
CA VAL A 70 1.43 -1.84 10.63
C VAL A 70 2.26 -1.83 11.90
N ASP A 71 3.48 -2.33 11.81
CA ASP A 71 4.45 -2.23 12.88
C ASP A 71 5.31 -0.98 12.62
N THR A 72 5.03 0.08 13.34
CA THR A 72 5.71 1.36 13.14
C THR A 72 7.16 1.34 13.61
N ASP A 73 7.48 0.50 14.58
CA ASP A 73 8.85 0.38 15.09
C ASP A 73 9.74 -0.38 14.10
N ARG A 74 9.23 -1.48 13.59
CA ARG A 74 9.94 -2.29 12.59
C ARG A 74 9.78 -1.76 11.17
N ARG A 75 8.84 -0.87 10.97
CA ARG A 75 8.51 -0.31 9.66
C ARG A 75 8.02 -1.37 8.68
N ASP A 76 7.21 -2.30 9.19
CA ASP A 76 6.66 -3.39 8.40
C ASP A 76 5.14 -3.24 8.26
N ILE A 77 4.65 -3.60 7.09
CA ILE A 77 3.21 -3.68 6.81
C ILE A 77 2.88 -5.15 6.57
N TYR A 78 1.88 -5.65 7.30
CA TYR A 78 1.40 -7.02 7.18
C TYR A 78 -0.02 -7.02 6.65
N ILE A 79 -0.24 -7.79 5.60
CA ILE A 79 -1.55 -7.90 4.96
C ILE A 79 -1.94 -9.36 4.93
N LYS A 80 -3.07 -9.67 5.54
CA LYS A 80 -3.65 -11.01 5.54
C LYS A 80 -5.04 -10.95 4.94
N GLY A 81 -5.38 -11.93 4.15
CA GLY A 81 -6.69 -12.03 3.58
C GLY A 81 -7.14 -13.48 3.50
N LYS A 82 -8.44 -13.68 3.46
CA LYS A 82 -9.05 -14.98 3.27
C LYS A 82 -10.07 -14.90 2.16
N ARG A 83 -10.13 -15.94 1.36
CA ARG A 83 -11.16 -16.09 0.35
C ARG A 83 -11.65 -17.54 0.32
N THR A 84 -12.91 -17.71 0.00
CA THR A 84 -13.49 -19.03 -0.18
C THR A 84 -13.59 -19.35 -1.66
N VAL A 85 -13.01 -20.47 -2.06
CA VAL A 85 -13.09 -20.98 -3.43
C VAL A 85 -14.04 -22.16 -3.44
N LYS A 86 -15.10 -22.04 -4.22
CA LYS A 86 -16.08 -23.11 -4.38
C LYS A 86 -15.79 -23.88 -5.66
N THR A 87 -15.64 -25.19 -5.50
CA THR A 87 -15.58 -26.12 -6.62
C THR A 87 -16.86 -26.95 -6.65
N ASN A 88 -17.05 -27.78 -7.69
CA ASN A 88 -18.28 -28.57 -7.83
C ASN A 88 -18.56 -29.47 -6.61
N ASP A 89 -17.55 -29.93 -5.91
CA ASP A 89 -17.68 -30.90 -4.81
C ASP A 89 -17.17 -30.41 -3.46
N SER A 90 -16.58 -29.21 -3.40
CA SER A 90 -15.98 -28.75 -2.14
C SER A 90 -15.86 -27.24 -2.05
N GLU A 91 -15.71 -26.77 -0.82
CA GLU A 91 -15.31 -25.39 -0.48
C GLU A 91 -13.91 -25.42 0.10
N GLU A 92 -13.06 -24.51 -0.35
CA GLU A 92 -11.71 -24.35 0.17
C GLU A 92 -11.51 -22.89 0.59
N VAL A 93 -10.93 -22.71 1.78
CA VAL A 93 -10.53 -21.39 2.26
C VAL A 93 -9.05 -21.20 1.94
N GLN A 94 -8.76 -20.19 1.14
CA GLN A 94 -7.40 -19.83 0.79
C GLN A 94 -6.97 -18.58 1.53
N SER A 95 -5.73 -18.57 2.01
CA SER A 95 -5.16 -17.45 2.72
C SER A 95 -4.19 -16.68 1.81
N ILE A 96 -4.24 -15.37 1.92
CA ILE A 96 -3.31 -14.46 1.25
C ILE A 96 -2.51 -13.78 2.35
N ASN A 97 -1.18 -13.87 2.27
CA ASN A 97 -0.27 -13.24 3.23
C ASN A 97 0.78 -12.44 2.48
N ARG A 98 0.95 -11.19 2.85
CA ARG A 98 1.99 -10.33 2.30
C ARG A 98 2.59 -9.49 3.42
N SER A 99 3.89 -9.25 3.34
CA SER A 99 4.56 -8.34 4.25
C SER A 99 5.56 -7.49 3.47
N PHE A 100 5.69 -6.24 3.89
CA PHE A 100 6.57 -5.28 3.24
C PHE A 100 7.34 -4.50 4.29
N SER A 101 8.65 -4.37 4.09
CA SER A 101 9.49 -3.50 4.90
C SER A 101 9.61 -2.16 4.18
N ILE A 102 9.29 -1.10 4.90
CA ILE A 102 9.22 0.25 4.34
C ILE A 102 10.46 1.03 4.73
N GLY A 103 11.13 1.60 3.75
CA GLY A 103 12.33 2.41 3.97
C GLY A 103 12.05 3.65 4.83
N LYS A 104 13.09 4.13 5.50
CA LYS A 104 13.00 5.28 6.41
C LYS A 104 12.65 6.59 5.72
N GLU A 105 12.84 6.67 4.41
CA GLU A 105 12.47 7.84 3.61
C GLU A 105 10.95 8.02 3.49
N TYR A 106 10.17 7.02 3.88
CA TYR A 106 8.71 7.07 3.86
C TYR A 106 8.15 7.18 5.27
N ASP A 107 7.04 7.87 5.41
CA ASP A 107 6.37 8.07 6.69
C ASP A 107 5.33 6.98 6.93
N ILE A 108 5.75 5.91 7.57
CA ILE A 108 4.87 4.77 7.83
C ILE A 108 3.71 5.11 8.77
N ASN A 109 3.86 6.16 9.58
CA ASN A 109 2.77 6.59 10.48
C ASN A 109 1.61 7.23 9.71
N LYS A 110 1.83 7.56 8.46
CA LYS A 110 0.84 8.23 7.60
C LYS A 110 0.40 7.33 6.44
N VAL A 111 0.54 6.03 6.59
CA VAL A 111 0.11 5.08 5.58
C VAL A 111 -1.41 5.14 5.39
N VAL A 112 -1.83 5.05 4.14
CA VAL A 112 -3.25 5.04 3.77
C VAL A 112 -3.52 3.77 2.97
N PHE A 113 -4.63 3.12 3.31
CA PHE A 113 -5.10 1.93 2.62
C PHE A 113 -6.43 2.22 1.95
N ASP A 114 -6.62 1.67 0.77
CA ASP A 114 -7.91 1.67 0.10
C ASP A 114 -8.12 0.34 -0.60
N TYR A 115 -9.36 -0.04 -0.78
CA TYR A 115 -9.71 -1.33 -1.37
C TYR A 115 -10.87 -1.17 -2.34
N LYS A 116 -10.69 -1.69 -3.53
CA LYS A 116 -11.73 -1.63 -4.56
C LYS A 116 -11.59 -2.80 -5.53
N ASN A 117 -12.68 -3.53 -5.73
CA ASN A 117 -12.77 -4.58 -6.76
C ASN A 117 -11.63 -5.61 -6.71
N GLY A 118 -11.29 -6.08 -5.52
CA GLY A 118 -10.25 -7.09 -5.35
C GLY A 118 -8.83 -6.56 -5.38
N VAL A 119 -8.65 -5.25 -5.39
CA VAL A 119 -7.32 -4.62 -5.38
C VAL A 119 -7.16 -3.78 -4.13
N LEU A 120 -6.18 -4.14 -3.32
CA LEU A 120 -5.78 -3.35 -2.16
C LEU A 120 -4.69 -2.38 -2.58
N GLU A 121 -4.89 -1.12 -2.26
CA GLU A 121 -3.93 -0.06 -2.56
C GLU A 121 -3.36 0.52 -1.28
N VAL A 122 -2.05 0.70 -1.27
CA VAL A 122 -1.32 1.23 -0.12
C VAL A 122 -0.52 2.44 -0.58
N LEU A 123 -0.65 3.53 0.14
CA LEU A 123 0.11 4.74 -0.12
C LEU A 123 0.86 5.13 1.14
N VAL A 124 2.18 5.26 1.04
CA VAL A 124 3.04 5.70 2.13
C VAL A 124 3.73 7.00 1.70
N PRO A 125 3.36 8.14 2.30
CA PRO A 125 3.95 9.43 1.95
C PRO A 125 5.45 9.45 2.20
N ARG A 126 6.17 10.20 1.39
CA ARG A 126 7.61 10.38 1.59
C ARG A 126 7.84 11.44 2.68
N ARG A 127 8.82 11.17 3.52
CA ARG A 127 9.27 12.13 4.53
C ARG A 127 10.16 13.18 3.89
N LYS A 128 10.24 14.33 4.51
CA LYS A 128 11.25 15.32 4.17
C LYS A 128 12.61 14.82 4.65
N LYS A 129 13.66 15.09 3.88
CA LYS A 129 15.01 14.63 4.26
C LYS A 129 15.44 15.15 5.63
N GLU A 130 15.03 16.33 6.01
CA GLU A 130 15.33 16.93 7.30
C GLU A 130 14.78 16.13 8.49
N GLU A 131 13.77 15.31 8.26
CA GLU A 131 13.16 14.49 9.31
C GLU A 131 13.99 13.26 9.67
N TYR A 132 14.82 12.75 8.76
CA TYR A 132 15.58 11.53 8.98
C TYR A 132 17.07 11.64 8.66
N ILE A 133 17.49 12.72 8.01
CA ILE A 133 18.91 13.01 7.77
C ILE A 133 19.33 14.14 8.69
N LYS A 134 20.29 13.87 9.56
CA LYS A 134 20.86 14.88 10.47
C LYS A 134 22.27 15.17 10.06
N LYS A 135 22.59 16.46 9.98
CA LYS A 135 23.90 16.95 9.61
C LYS A 135 24.66 17.35 10.85
N TYR A 136 25.87 16.86 11.00
CA TYR A 136 26.73 17.19 12.13
C TYR A 136 27.97 17.93 11.64
N THR A 137 28.44 18.90 12.44
CA THR A 137 29.67 19.63 12.18
C THR A 137 30.65 19.32 13.30
N LEU A 138 31.87 18.94 12.95
CA LEU A 138 32.93 18.65 13.92
C LEU A 138 33.63 19.94 14.38
#